data_9aedb89567057eed4abd09a52203e29e
#
_entry.id   9aedb89567057eed4abd09a52203e29e
#
_cell.length_a   1.000
_cell.length_b   1.000
_cell.length_c   1.000
_cell.angle_alpha   90.00
_cell.angle_beta   90.00
_cell.angle_gamma   90.00
#
_symmetry.space_group_name_H-M   'P 1'
#
loop_
_entity.id
_entity.type
_entity.pdbx_description
1 polymer ?
#
loop_
_entity_poly.entity_id
_entity_poly.type
_entity_poly.pdbx_seq_one_letter_code
_entity_poly.pdbx_strand_id
1 'polypeptide(L)'
;MRVASVVRSLRLPLLAAGLALGLLAGCSAQSRMDFYSKDIACEELGQHWTMPDSAGTLRGPKDLQGQVTYLFFGFTSCPDVCPTTMVELSQVKHLMGKDADQLQVVFVSVDPARDTPEVAHTYVHAFDPKAMALVGDEAQLSAMASDFKAFYEKEPGQLPDTYTMSHIAGGYVFDRQGRLRLFAPYGMPVEQLFSDVQRLLLEPEHPAAGSEALATCKLPHNTSIAAR
;
A
#
# COMPACT_ATOMS: atom_id res chain seq x y z
N MET A 1 0.56 -79.07 25.39
CA MET A 1 1.64 -78.66 24.41
C MET A 1 1.02 -77.71 23.40
N ARG A 2 1.68 -76.55 23.08
CA ARG A 2 1.44 -75.58 22.03
C ARG A 2 0.29 -74.60 22.27
N VAL A 3 0.55 -73.53 23.03
CA VAL A 3 -0.12 -72.21 22.94
C VAL A 3 0.96 -71.16 23.14
N ALA A 4 1.75 -70.86 22.11
CA ALA A 4 2.72 -69.79 22.13
C ALA A 4 3.15 -69.41 20.69
N SER A 5 2.26 -68.88 19.86
CA SER A 5 2.69 -68.35 18.55
C SER A 5 1.72 -67.39 17.86
N VAL A 6 0.83 -66.65 18.55
CA VAL A 6 -0.14 -65.75 17.91
C VAL A 6 0.05 -64.27 18.29
N VAL A 7 0.95 -63.92 19.21
CA VAL A 7 1.05 -62.52 19.70
C VAL A 7 2.11 -61.69 18.99
N ARG A 8 2.84 -62.22 17.98
CA ARG A 8 3.98 -61.52 17.36
C ARG A 8 3.69 -60.78 16.05
N SER A 9 2.52 -60.98 15.48
CA SER A 9 2.18 -60.43 14.14
C SER A 9 1.31 -59.17 14.15
N LEU A 10 0.88 -58.66 15.32
CA LEU A 10 -0.02 -57.48 15.38
C LEU A 10 0.67 -56.16 15.73
N ARG A 11 1.98 -56.15 16.00
CA ARG A 11 2.69 -54.92 16.41
C ARG A 11 3.39 -54.17 15.27
N LEU A 12 3.58 -54.79 14.11
CA LEU A 12 4.26 -54.12 12.98
C LEU A 12 3.38 -53.10 12.20
N PRO A 13 2.06 -53.29 11.98
CA PRO A 13 1.29 -52.36 11.18
C PRO A 13 0.96 -51.03 11.93
N LEU A 14 0.99 -51.00 13.26
CA LEU A 14 0.70 -49.76 14.03
C LEU A 14 1.87 -48.78 14.04
N LEU A 15 3.09 -49.22 13.91
CA LEU A 15 4.26 -48.33 13.81
C LEU A 15 4.41 -47.68 12.43
N ALA A 16 3.97 -48.36 11.36
CA ALA A 16 4.00 -47.83 10.00
C ALA A 16 2.92 -46.76 9.75
N ALA A 17 1.76 -46.87 10.40
CA ALA A 17 0.69 -45.90 10.31
C ALA A 17 1.00 -44.57 11.02
N GLY A 18 1.77 -44.60 12.12
CA GLY A 18 2.21 -43.40 12.85
C GLY A 18 3.26 -42.59 12.10
N LEU A 19 4.10 -43.22 11.28
CA LEU A 19 5.14 -42.51 10.52
C LEU A 19 4.60 -41.84 9.26
N ALA A 20 3.49 -42.33 8.69
CA ALA A 20 2.85 -41.73 7.50
C ALA A 20 2.04 -40.48 7.82
N LEU A 21 1.50 -40.31 9.05
CA LEU A 21 0.77 -39.11 9.47
C LEU A 21 1.65 -37.92 9.81
N GLY A 22 2.93 -38.16 10.12
CA GLY A 22 3.90 -37.09 10.46
C GLY A 22 4.46 -36.33 9.26
N LEU A 23 4.29 -36.82 8.02
CA LEU A 23 4.85 -36.20 6.81
C LEU A 23 3.94 -35.18 6.12
N LEU A 24 2.70 -34.99 6.59
CA LEU A 24 1.75 -34.03 6.04
C LEU A 24 1.73 -32.68 6.77
N ALA A 25 2.52 -32.51 7.81
CA ALA A 25 2.62 -31.26 8.58
C ALA A 25 3.77 -30.35 8.11
N GLY A 26 4.24 -30.50 6.88
CA GLY A 26 5.35 -29.74 6.35
C GLY A 26 4.95 -28.86 5.18
N CYS A 27 5.22 -27.56 5.34
CA CYS A 27 5.31 -26.52 4.31
C CYS A 27 4.03 -25.81 3.91
N SER A 28 3.42 -25.05 4.81
CA SER A 28 2.92 -23.74 4.44
C SER A 28 4.06 -22.71 4.59
N ALA A 29 5.11 -22.84 3.78
CA ALA A 29 6.00 -21.72 3.54
C ALA A 29 5.17 -20.68 2.78
N GLN A 30 4.66 -19.72 3.51
CA GLN A 30 4.02 -18.53 2.94
C GLN A 30 5.09 -17.85 2.10
N SER A 31 5.05 -18.06 0.79
CA SER A 31 5.96 -17.40 -0.14
C SER A 31 5.72 -15.91 0.03
N ARG A 32 6.70 -15.21 0.60
CA ARG A 32 6.72 -13.75 0.65
C ARG A 32 6.55 -13.28 -0.79
N MET A 33 5.50 -12.54 -1.08
CA MET A 33 5.34 -11.98 -2.42
C MET A 33 6.40 -10.90 -2.59
N ASP A 34 7.29 -11.08 -3.57
CA ASP A 34 8.29 -10.08 -3.90
C ASP A 34 7.61 -8.97 -4.69
N PHE A 35 7.48 -7.78 -4.10
CA PHE A 35 7.00 -6.58 -4.75
C PHE A 35 8.15 -5.86 -5.44
N TYR A 36 7.84 -5.11 -6.51
CA TYR A 36 8.77 -4.17 -7.14
C TYR A 36 8.90 -2.89 -6.33
N SER A 37 7.81 -2.44 -5.71
CA SER A 37 7.77 -1.35 -4.75
C SER A 37 8.46 -1.74 -3.44
N LYS A 38 8.89 -0.74 -2.69
CA LYS A 38 9.46 -0.95 -1.35
C LYS A 38 8.37 -1.44 -0.40
N ASP A 39 8.55 -2.64 0.17
CA ASP A 39 7.67 -3.15 1.23
C ASP A 39 7.90 -2.34 2.52
N ILE A 40 6.83 -1.69 2.98
CA ILE A 40 6.78 -0.88 4.21
C ILE A 40 5.65 -1.32 5.14
N ALA A 41 5.18 -2.56 5.00
CA ALA A 41 4.07 -3.09 5.80
C ALA A 41 4.34 -3.08 7.32
N CYS A 42 5.61 -2.99 7.72
CA CYS A 42 6.03 -2.92 9.12
C CYS A 42 6.20 -1.50 9.66
N GLU A 43 6.00 -0.49 8.83
CA GLU A 43 6.09 0.91 9.26
C GLU A 43 4.76 1.37 9.84
N GLU A 44 4.81 2.05 10.98
CA GLU A 44 3.62 2.67 11.59
C GLU A 44 3.37 4.04 10.94
N LEU A 45 2.81 4.04 9.72
CA LEU A 45 2.51 5.23 8.92
C LEU A 45 1.06 5.22 8.47
N GLY A 46 0.47 6.41 8.28
CA GLY A 46 -0.84 6.58 7.65
C GLY A 46 -2.01 6.00 8.45
N GLN A 47 -1.91 5.95 9.79
CA GLN A 47 -2.90 5.31 10.66
C GLN A 47 -3.84 6.29 11.37
N HIS A 48 -3.45 7.58 11.49
CA HIS A 48 -4.11 8.52 12.41
C HIS A 48 -4.46 9.86 11.75
N TRP A 49 -4.66 9.87 10.43
CA TRP A 49 -5.01 11.09 9.71
C TRP A 49 -6.52 11.26 9.55
N THR A 50 -6.94 12.51 9.39
CA THR A 50 -8.30 12.88 8.99
C THR A 50 -8.22 14.11 8.10
N MET A 51 -8.78 14.05 6.88
CA MET A 51 -8.75 15.13 5.92
C MET A 51 -10.06 15.20 5.12
N PRO A 52 -10.62 16.39 4.82
CA PRO A 52 -11.80 16.50 3.98
C PRO A 52 -11.47 16.14 2.53
N ASP A 53 -12.38 15.45 1.86
CA ASP A 53 -12.37 15.31 0.41
C ASP A 53 -12.92 16.58 -0.26
N SER A 54 -12.88 16.62 -1.60
CA SER A 54 -13.37 17.76 -2.38
C SER A 54 -14.87 18.04 -2.22
N ALA A 55 -15.64 17.11 -1.65
CA ALA A 55 -17.05 17.33 -1.30
C ALA A 55 -17.23 17.77 0.17
N GLY A 56 -16.16 17.96 0.92
CA GLY A 56 -16.17 18.34 2.34
C GLY A 56 -16.40 17.17 3.30
N THR A 57 -16.44 15.94 2.81
CA THR A 57 -16.59 14.74 3.67
C THR A 57 -15.25 14.39 4.30
N LEU A 58 -15.23 14.29 5.64
CA LEU A 58 -14.02 13.87 6.35
C LEU A 58 -13.69 12.40 6.04
N ARG A 59 -12.47 12.17 5.57
CA ARG A 59 -11.91 10.87 5.25
C ARG A 59 -10.79 10.51 6.21
N GLY A 60 -10.59 9.22 6.40
CA GLY A 60 -9.53 8.65 7.22
C GLY A 60 -9.12 7.26 6.74
N PRO A 61 -8.24 6.55 7.47
CA PRO A 61 -7.73 5.24 7.04
C PRO A 61 -8.82 4.19 6.74
N LYS A 62 -9.96 4.27 7.42
CA LYS A 62 -11.08 3.33 7.22
C LYS A 62 -11.77 3.50 5.86
N ASP A 63 -11.69 4.70 5.28
CA ASP A 63 -12.29 4.98 3.97
C ASP A 63 -11.47 4.41 2.81
N LEU A 64 -10.28 3.88 3.10
CA LEU A 64 -9.42 3.20 2.12
C LEU A 64 -9.72 1.70 1.99
N GLN A 65 -10.68 1.18 2.74
CA GLN A 65 -11.03 -0.25 2.71
C GLN A 65 -11.88 -0.60 1.49
N GLY A 66 -11.76 -1.85 1.02
CA GLY A 66 -12.51 -2.42 -0.09
C GLY A 66 -11.78 -2.40 -1.43
N GLN A 67 -10.81 -1.52 -1.61
CA GLN A 67 -10.01 -1.37 -2.84
C GLN A 67 -8.52 -1.32 -2.50
N VAL A 68 -7.66 -1.64 -3.46
CA VAL A 68 -6.25 -1.24 -3.37
C VAL A 68 -6.21 0.27 -3.57
N THR A 69 -5.53 1.01 -2.70
CA THR A 69 -5.46 2.47 -2.78
C THR A 69 -4.03 2.91 -3.05
N TYR A 70 -3.86 3.77 -4.06
CA TYR A 70 -2.62 4.51 -4.28
C TYR A 70 -2.83 5.95 -3.83
N LEU A 71 -2.15 6.35 -2.73
CA LEU A 71 -2.23 7.68 -2.15
C LEU A 71 -0.92 8.41 -2.36
N PHE A 72 -0.96 9.64 -2.91
CA PHE A 72 0.24 10.45 -3.08
C PHE A 72 0.00 11.92 -2.73
N PHE A 73 1.06 12.56 -2.27
CA PHE A 73 1.08 14.00 -1.98
C PHE A 73 1.50 14.75 -3.23
N GLY A 74 0.84 15.88 -3.51
CA GLY A 74 1.10 16.66 -4.70
C GLY A 74 0.37 18.01 -4.67
N PHE A 75 0.44 18.76 -5.77
CA PHE A 75 -0.28 20.02 -5.95
C PHE A 75 -0.68 20.23 -7.41
N THR A 76 -1.79 20.93 -7.64
CA THR A 76 -2.38 21.02 -9.00
C THR A 76 -1.52 21.82 -9.97
N SER A 77 -0.72 22.77 -9.46
CA SER A 77 0.22 23.57 -10.25
C SER A 77 1.60 22.92 -10.43
N CYS A 78 1.75 21.63 -10.12
CA CYS A 78 2.98 20.87 -10.34
C CYS A 78 3.22 20.70 -11.85
N PRO A 79 4.39 21.12 -12.37
CA PRO A 79 4.60 21.13 -13.82
C PRO A 79 4.92 19.74 -14.43
N ASP A 80 5.29 18.75 -13.64
CA ASP A 80 5.84 17.48 -14.13
C ASP A 80 5.40 16.26 -13.31
N VAL A 81 5.88 16.10 -12.08
CA VAL A 81 5.74 14.86 -11.29
C VAL A 81 4.27 14.45 -11.08
N CYS A 82 3.40 15.40 -10.70
CA CYS A 82 2.01 15.07 -10.39
C CYS A 82 1.18 14.67 -11.61
N PRO A 83 1.18 15.42 -12.74
CA PRO A 83 0.47 14.99 -13.93
C PRO A 83 1.03 13.69 -14.50
N THR A 84 2.36 13.49 -14.48
CA THR A 84 2.98 12.22 -14.91
C THR A 84 2.48 11.06 -14.06
N THR A 85 2.47 11.19 -12.72
CA THR A 85 1.93 10.16 -11.81
C THR A 85 0.46 9.84 -12.12
N MET A 86 -0.37 10.85 -12.36
CA MET A 86 -1.78 10.64 -12.71
C MET A 86 -1.95 9.90 -14.06
N VAL A 87 -1.13 10.21 -15.05
CA VAL A 87 -1.11 9.50 -16.36
C VAL A 87 -0.67 8.04 -16.15
N GLU A 88 0.39 7.79 -15.39
CA GLU A 88 0.87 6.43 -15.09
C GLU A 88 -0.20 5.60 -14.37
N LEU A 89 -0.88 6.18 -13.38
CA LEU A 89 -1.99 5.51 -12.69
C LEU A 89 -3.18 5.22 -13.62
N SER A 90 -3.50 6.13 -14.55
CA SER A 90 -4.51 5.88 -15.60
C SER A 90 -4.10 4.71 -16.50
N GLN A 91 -2.81 4.58 -16.83
CA GLN A 91 -2.28 3.43 -17.59
C GLN A 91 -2.35 2.14 -16.79
N VAL A 92 -2.04 2.15 -15.49
CA VAL A 92 -2.23 0.99 -14.60
C VAL A 92 -3.69 0.55 -14.63
N LYS A 93 -4.65 1.47 -14.45
CA LYS A 93 -6.09 1.16 -14.52
C LYS A 93 -6.49 0.63 -15.89
N HIS A 94 -5.91 1.13 -16.97
CA HIS A 94 -6.14 0.60 -18.31
C HIS A 94 -5.68 -0.86 -18.45
N LEU A 95 -4.50 -1.20 -17.91
CA LEU A 95 -3.98 -2.58 -17.87
C LEU A 95 -4.86 -3.50 -17.00
N MET A 96 -5.48 -2.97 -15.94
CA MET A 96 -6.41 -3.73 -15.09
C MET A 96 -7.74 -4.06 -15.82
N GLY A 97 -8.10 -3.32 -16.85
CA GLY A 97 -9.30 -3.57 -17.64
C GLY A 97 -10.58 -3.54 -16.80
N LYS A 98 -11.32 -4.65 -16.73
CA LYS A 98 -12.57 -4.74 -15.95
C LYS A 98 -12.40 -4.56 -14.43
N ASP A 99 -11.20 -4.76 -13.93
CA ASP A 99 -10.86 -4.65 -12.52
C ASP A 99 -10.31 -3.25 -12.15
N ALA A 100 -10.32 -2.29 -13.09
CA ALA A 100 -9.84 -0.92 -12.90
C ALA A 100 -10.46 -0.21 -11.68
N ASP A 101 -11.72 -0.53 -11.38
CA ASP A 101 -12.45 0.02 -10.23
C ASP A 101 -11.96 -0.52 -8.88
N GLN A 102 -11.10 -1.53 -8.87
CA GLN A 102 -10.49 -2.05 -7.65
C GLN A 102 -9.21 -1.28 -7.25
N LEU A 103 -8.78 -0.31 -8.05
CA LEU A 103 -7.72 0.65 -7.71
C LEU A 103 -8.34 2.02 -7.45
N GLN A 104 -8.25 2.51 -6.23
CA GLN A 104 -8.59 3.88 -5.84
C GLN A 104 -7.35 4.75 -5.90
N VAL A 105 -7.43 5.87 -6.61
CA VAL A 105 -6.40 6.91 -6.60
C VAL A 105 -6.81 8.01 -5.62
N VAL A 106 -5.90 8.36 -4.71
CA VAL A 106 -6.09 9.44 -3.72
C VAL A 106 -4.96 10.44 -3.86
N PHE A 107 -5.32 11.66 -4.22
CA PHE A 107 -4.43 12.82 -4.28
C PHE A 107 -4.57 13.63 -3.01
N VAL A 108 -3.48 13.98 -2.36
CA VAL A 108 -3.45 14.82 -1.16
C VAL A 108 -2.76 16.14 -1.53
N SER A 109 -3.48 17.25 -1.51
CA SER A 109 -2.87 18.55 -1.81
C SER A 109 -1.91 18.98 -0.71
N VAL A 110 -0.69 19.38 -1.12
CA VAL A 110 0.31 20.02 -0.26
C VAL A 110 0.32 21.54 -0.39
N ASP A 111 -0.63 22.11 -1.13
CA ASP A 111 -0.72 23.55 -1.40
C ASP A 111 -2.15 24.09 -1.22
N PRO A 112 -2.72 24.03 -0.02
CA PRO A 112 -4.09 24.45 0.22
C PRO A 112 -4.33 25.93 -0.06
N ALA A 113 -3.28 26.72 -0.23
CA ALA A 113 -3.40 28.14 -0.60
C ALA A 113 -3.85 28.34 -2.06
N ARG A 114 -3.50 27.42 -2.97
CA ARG A 114 -3.85 27.46 -4.40
C ARG A 114 -4.85 26.38 -4.79
N ASP A 115 -4.78 25.23 -4.14
CA ASP A 115 -5.62 24.07 -4.42
C ASP A 115 -6.91 24.14 -3.60
N THR A 116 -7.94 24.83 -4.12
CA THR A 116 -9.28 24.72 -3.52
C THR A 116 -9.87 23.32 -3.76
N PRO A 117 -10.87 22.89 -2.98
CA PRO A 117 -11.56 21.60 -3.22
C PRO A 117 -12.01 21.43 -4.68
N GLU A 118 -12.55 22.49 -5.30
CA GLU A 118 -13.05 22.47 -6.68
C GLU A 118 -11.90 22.35 -7.70
N VAL A 119 -10.76 23.04 -7.45
CA VAL A 119 -9.57 22.98 -8.31
C VAL A 119 -8.96 21.58 -8.27
N ALA A 120 -8.78 21.04 -7.06
CA ALA A 120 -8.23 19.71 -6.89
C ALA A 120 -9.16 18.61 -7.47
N HIS A 121 -10.48 18.74 -7.27
CA HIS A 121 -11.49 17.87 -7.88
C HIS A 121 -11.37 17.86 -9.41
N THR A 122 -11.40 19.05 -10.02
CA THR A 122 -11.31 19.19 -11.48
C THR A 122 -10.01 18.60 -12.00
N TYR A 123 -8.90 18.83 -11.29
CA TYR A 123 -7.60 18.32 -11.66
C TYR A 123 -7.58 16.78 -11.70
N VAL A 124 -7.94 16.12 -10.61
CA VAL A 124 -7.84 14.63 -10.56
C VAL A 124 -8.83 13.96 -11.51
N HIS A 125 -10.03 14.53 -11.67
CA HIS A 125 -11.07 13.99 -12.55
C HIS A 125 -10.75 14.14 -14.04
N ALA A 126 -9.80 15.01 -14.42
CA ALA A 126 -9.29 15.07 -15.78
C ALA A 126 -8.52 13.79 -16.18
N PHE A 127 -8.00 13.03 -15.20
CA PHE A 127 -7.25 11.79 -15.41
C PHE A 127 -8.06 10.54 -15.04
N ASP A 128 -8.79 10.59 -13.93
CA ASP A 128 -9.61 9.48 -13.46
C ASP A 128 -10.89 10.04 -12.78
N PRO A 129 -12.08 9.82 -13.38
CA PRO A 129 -13.35 10.31 -12.81
C PRO A 129 -13.70 9.75 -11.43
N LYS A 130 -12.99 8.72 -10.97
CA LYS A 130 -13.16 8.10 -9.65
C LYS A 130 -12.05 8.46 -8.67
N ALA A 131 -11.06 9.23 -9.07
CA ALA A 131 -10.00 9.68 -8.18
C ALA A 131 -10.56 10.59 -7.08
N MET A 132 -10.02 10.44 -5.87
CA MET A 132 -10.36 11.27 -4.72
C MET A 132 -9.30 12.35 -4.54
N ALA A 133 -9.72 13.58 -4.34
CA ALA A 133 -8.84 14.68 -3.92
C ALA A 133 -9.12 15.01 -2.45
N LEU A 134 -8.05 15.04 -1.64
CA LEU A 134 -8.07 15.46 -0.25
C LEU A 134 -7.43 16.85 -0.15
N VAL A 135 -8.18 17.82 0.37
CA VAL A 135 -7.73 19.20 0.53
C VAL A 135 -8.15 19.67 1.93
N GLY A 136 -7.21 19.74 2.83
CA GLY A 136 -7.41 20.23 4.19
C GLY A 136 -6.82 21.60 4.40
N ASP A 137 -6.97 22.14 5.61
CA ASP A 137 -6.21 23.29 6.05
C ASP A 137 -4.76 22.92 6.38
N GLU A 138 -3.93 23.92 6.68
CA GLU A 138 -2.51 23.72 6.99
C GLU A 138 -2.29 22.79 8.20
N ALA A 139 -3.17 22.87 9.20
CA ALA A 139 -3.04 22.04 10.40
C ALA A 139 -3.35 20.56 10.08
N GLN A 140 -4.38 20.31 9.27
CA GLN A 140 -4.78 18.98 8.81
C GLN A 140 -3.70 18.39 7.90
N LEU A 141 -3.16 19.18 6.96
CA LEU A 141 -2.06 18.79 6.08
C LEU A 141 -0.81 18.43 6.89
N SER A 142 -0.40 19.28 7.83
CA SER A 142 0.77 19.05 8.67
C SER A 142 0.62 17.77 9.51
N ALA A 143 -0.56 17.53 10.07
CA ALA A 143 -0.85 16.33 10.84
C ALA A 143 -0.76 15.07 9.95
N MET A 144 -1.38 15.11 8.76
CA MET A 144 -1.35 13.99 7.83
C MET A 144 0.08 13.73 7.31
N ALA A 145 0.81 14.77 6.91
CA ALA A 145 2.20 14.64 6.45
C ALA A 145 3.10 14.04 7.54
N SER A 146 2.91 14.45 8.80
CA SER A 146 3.63 13.87 9.95
C SER A 146 3.32 12.39 10.12
N ASP A 147 2.05 11.98 10.01
CA ASP A 147 1.62 10.58 10.15
C ASP A 147 2.20 9.69 9.03
N PHE A 148 2.40 10.24 7.83
CA PHE A 148 3.04 9.56 6.70
C PHE A 148 4.56 9.73 6.65
N LYS A 149 5.16 10.53 7.53
CA LYS A 149 6.55 11.01 7.43
C LYS A 149 6.83 11.60 6.04
N ALA A 150 5.83 12.24 5.46
CA ALA A 150 5.90 12.87 4.15
C ALA A 150 6.48 14.28 4.29
N PHE A 151 7.48 14.57 3.47
CA PHE A 151 8.07 15.90 3.38
C PHE A 151 7.29 16.76 2.41
N TYR A 152 7.06 18.02 2.73
CA TYR A 152 6.65 19.08 1.81
C TYR A 152 7.19 20.43 2.26
N GLU A 153 7.54 21.29 1.31
CA GLU A 153 8.08 22.62 1.59
C GLU A 153 7.73 23.59 0.45
N LYS A 154 7.45 24.84 0.82
CA LYS A 154 7.24 25.91 -0.14
C LYS A 154 8.59 26.53 -0.53
N GLU A 155 8.89 26.54 -1.81
CA GLU A 155 10.14 27.08 -2.35
C GLU A 155 9.88 28.29 -3.25
N PRO A 156 10.78 29.30 -3.27
CA PRO A 156 10.67 30.43 -4.19
C PRO A 156 10.60 29.96 -5.65
N GLY A 157 9.69 30.54 -6.41
CA GLY A 157 9.59 30.31 -7.84
C GLY A 157 10.65 31.08 -8.66
N GLN A 158 10.64 30.86 -9.97
CA GLN A 158 11.60 31.50 -10.87
C GLN A 158 11.28 33.00 -11.10
N LEU A 159 10.05 33.43 -10.89
CA LEU A 159 9.61 34.81 -11.02
C LEU A 159 9.35 35.42 -9.63
N PRO A 160 9.48 36.77 -9.49
CA PRO A 160 9.11 37.47 -8.26
C PRO A 160 7.69 37.08 -7.84
N ASP A 161 7.44 36.96 -6.55
CA ASP A 161 6.17 36.65 -5.93
C ASP A 161 5.52 35.31 -6.35
N THR A 162 6.27 34.45 -7.06
CA THR A 162 5.85 33.07 -7.38
C THR A 162 6.52 32.07 -6.45
N TYR A 163 5.91 30.89 -6.34
CA TYR A 163 6.49 29.77 -5.58
C TYR A 163 6.13 28.42 -6.21
N THR A 164 6.91 27.42 -5.88
CA THR A 164 6.61 26.01 -6.12
C THR A 164 6.60 25.24 -4.80
N MET A 165 6.19 23.96 -4.86
CA MET A 165 6.27 23.06 -3.70
C MET A 165 7.27 21.95 -3.99
N SER A 166 8.16 21.71 -3.03
CA SER A 166 8.96 20.48 -2.96
C SER A 166 8.25 19.48 -2.06
N HIS A 167 8.13 18.23 -2.48
CA HIS A 167 7.43 17.21 -1.70
C HIS A 167 7.96 15.82 -2.00
N ILE A 168 7.57 14.84 -1.17
CA ILE A 168 7.92 13.44 -1.38
C ILE A 168 7.45 12.95 -2.75
N ALA A 169 8.35 12.35 -3.53
CA ALA A 169 8.07 11.84 -4.87
C ALA A 169 7.83 10.32 -4.82
N GLY A 170 6.55 9.94 -4.90
CA GLY A 170 6.10 8.56 -4.86
C GLY A 170 4.74 8.43 -4.19
N GLY A 171 4.23 7.21 -4.12
CA GLY A 171 2.93 6.93 -3.55
C GLY A 171 2.93 5.80 -2.53
N TYR A 172 2.03 5.91 -1.60
CA TYR A 172 1.75 4.92 -0.57
C TYR A 172 0.65 4.00 -1.05
N VAL A 173 0.91 2.68 -1.06
CA VAL A 173 -0.05 1.71 -1.57
C VAL A 173 -0.63 0.91 -0.40
N PHE A 174 -1.96 0.95 -0.30
CA PHE A 174 -2.73 0.24 0.71
C PHE A 174 -3.42 -0.96 0.08
N ASP A 175 -3.52 -2.05 0.83
CA ASP A 175 -4.31 -3.22 0.43
C ASP A 175 -5.82 -3.00 0.65
N ARG A 176 -6.65 -3.97 0.24
CA ARG A 176 -8.11 -3.92 0.37
C ARG A 176 -8.61 -3.85 1.82
N GLN A 177 -7.78 -4.17 2.80
CA GLN A 177 -8.08 -4.02 4.22
C GLN A 177 -7.75 -2.63 4.75
N GLY A 178 -7.23 -1.72 3.89
CA GLY A 178 -6.79 -0.38 4.28
C GLY A 178 -5.48 -0.37 5.05
N ARG A 179 -4.66 -1.41 4.93
CA ARG A 179 -3.34 -1.49 5.56
C ARG A 179 -2.29 -0.97 4.60
N LEU A 180 -1.41 -0.13 5.10
CA LEU A 180 -0.26 0.33 4.33
C LEU A 180 0.69 -0.84 4.05
N ARG A 181 1.06 -1.02 2.78
CA ARG A 181 1.87 -2.14 2.33
C ARG A 181 3.14 -1.70 1.62
N LEU A 182 3.03 -0.78 0.68
CA LEU A 182 4.15 -0.46 -0.21
C LEU A 182 4.36 1.04 -0.32
N PHE A 183 5.60 1.42 -0.62
CA PHE A 183 5.95 2.73 -1.14
C PHE A 183 6.47 2.56 -2.57
N ALA A 184 5.73 3.09 -3.55
CA ALA A 184 6.08 3.09 -4.96
C ALA A 184 6.79 4.42 -5.29
N PRO A 185 8.10 4.40 -5.61
CA PRO A 185 8.84 5.62 -5.95
C PRO A 185 8.37 6.18 -7.29
N TYR A 186 8.46 7.51 -7.46
CA TYR A 186 8.24 8.16 -8.74
C TYR A 186 9.15 7.59 -9.85
N GLY A 187 8.62 7.44 -11.05
CA GLY A 187 9.35 6.88 -12.20
C GLY A 187 9.44 5.35 -12.19
N MET A 188 8.71 4.67 -11.32
CA MET A 188 8.56 3.22 -11.41
C MET A 188 7.85 2.84 -12.71
N PRO A 189 8.32 1.82 -13.47
CA PRO A 189 7.62 1.34 -14.65
C PRO A 189 6.17 0.95 -14.37
N VAL A 190 5.25 1.37 -15.25
CA VAL A 190 3.80 1.14 -15.12
C VAL A 190 3.47 -0.34 -14.93
N GLU A 191 4.16 -1.24 -15.66
CA GLU A 191 3.96 -2.69 -15.58
C GLU A 191 4.37 -3.27 -14.22
N GLN A 192 5.36 -2.66 -13.57
CA GLN A 192 5.79 -3.06 -12.24
C GLN A 192 4.76 -2.65 -11.20
N LEU A 193 4.27 -1.41 -11.26
CA LEU A 193 3.20 -0.95 -10.38
C LEU A 193 1.91 -1.75 -10.60
N PHE A 194 1.54 -2.03 -11.85
CA PHE A 194 0.41 -2.90 -12.18
C PHE A 194 0.57 -4.29 -11.56
N SER A 195 1.76 -4.90 -11.66
CA SER A 195 2.06 -6.20 -11.05
C SER A 195 1.88 -6.16 -9.53
N ASP A 196 2.35 -5.10 -8.87
CA ASP A 196 2.23 -4.95 -7.42
C ASP A 196 0.76 -4.80 -6.99
N VAL A 197 -0.01 -3.97 -7.71
CA VAL A 197 -1.46 -3.81 -7.48
C VAL A 197 -2.19 -5.14 -7.66
N GLN A 198 -1.89 -5.89 -8.73
CA GLN A 198 -2.52 -7.20 -8.95
C GLN A 198 -2.19 -8.19 -7.82
N ARG A 199 -0.96 -8.22 -7.33
CA ARG A 199 -0.58 -9.07 -6.20
C ARG A 199 -1.36 -8.74 -4.94
N LEU A 200 -1.53 -7.44 -4.62
CA LEU A 200 -2.35 -7.01 -3.48
C LEU A 200 -3.83 -7.38 -3.64
N LEU A 201 -4.36 -7.36 -4.87
CA LEU A 201 -5.73 -7.79 -5.16
C LEU A 201 -5.93 -9.31 -5.00
N LEU A 202 -4.90 -10.09 -5.30
CA LEU A 202 -4.92 -11.55 -5.20
C LEU A 202 -4.63 -12.06 -3.78
N GLU A 203 -4.12 -11.21 -2.88
CA GLU A 203 -3.94 -11.61 -1.49
C GLU A 203 -5.28 -12.01 -0.87
N PRO A 204 -5.34 -13.18 -0.21
CA PRO A 204 -6.54 -13.58 0.51
C PRO A 204 -6.88 -12.53 1.57
N GLU A 205 -8.18 -12.31 1.79
CA GLU A 205 -8.63 -11.49 2.91
C GLU A 205 -8.22 -12.17 4.21
N HIS A 206 -7.11 -11.72 4.80
CA HIS A 206 -6.75 -12.16 6.13
C HIS A 206 -7.67 -11.48 7.14
N PRO A 207 -8.18 -12.20 8.13
CA PRO A 207 -8.89 -11.59 9.24
C PRO A 207 -8.00 -10.51 9.86
N ALA A 208 -8.63 -9.42 10.29
CA ALA A 208 -8.00 -8.22 10.84
C ALA A 208 -6.78 -8.56 11.70
N ALA A 209 -5.68 -7.84 11.47
CA ALA A 209 -4.40 -8.00 12.10
C ALA A 209 -4.48 -8.21 13.62
N GLY A 210 -4.57 -9.47 14.03
CA GLY A 210 -4.22 -9.90 15.37
C GLY A 210 -2.83 -10.50 15.27
N SER A 211 -1.93 -10.05 16.12
CA SER A 211 -0.65 -10.66 16.55
C SER A 211 0.31 -11.31 15.53
N GLU A 212 -0.14 -11.92 14.44
CA GLU A 212 0.76 -12.62 13.50
C GLU A 212 1.46 -11.68 12.50
N ALA A 213 0.81 -10.63 12.03
CA ALA A 213 1.44 -9.65 11.13
C ALA A 213 2.55 -8.86 11.87
N LEU A 214 2.34 -8.52 13.14
CA LEU A 214 3.35 -7.90 14.00
C LEU A 214 4.49 -8.87 14.38
N ALA A 215 4.25 -10.17 14.40
CA ALA A 215 5.29 -11.16 14.67
C ALA A 215 6.30 -11.26 13.51
N THR A 216 5.84 -11.11 12.27
CA THR A 216 6.73 -11.07 11.08
C THR A 216 7.55 -9.78 10.99
N CYS A 217 7.05 -8.67 11.54
CA CYS A 217 7.77 -7.40 11.59
C CYS A 217 8.93 -7.37 12.60
N LYS A 218 9.00 -8.32 13.52
CA LYS A 218 10.08 -8.41 14.53
C LYS A 218 11.32 -9.18 14.07
N LEU A 219 11.38 -9.66 12.85
CA LEU A 219 12.61 -10.25 12.31
C LEU A 219 13.62 -9.13 12.03
N PRO A 220 14.88 -9.23 12.50
CA PRO A 220 15.88 -8.19 12.32
C PRO A 220 16.13 -8.03 10.81
N HIS A 221 15.81 -6.85 10.29
CA HIS A 221 16.37 -6.42 9.02
C HIS A 221 17.87 -6.38 9.17
N ASN A 222 18.56 -7.22 8.44
CA ASN A 222 20.01 -7.18 8.34
C ASN A 222 20.40 -5.85 7.69
N THR A 223 20.58 -4.83 8.53
CA THR A 223 21.09 -3.52 8.16
C THR A 223 22.57 -3.67 7.87
N SER A 224 22.91 -4.04 6.64
CA SER A 224 24.23 -3.84 6.09
C SER A 224 24.08 -3.13 4.74
N ILE A 225 23.90 -1.82 4.79
CA ILE A 225 24.33 -0.94 3.71
C ILE A 225 25.37 -0.05 4.34
N ALA A 226 26.61 -0.58 4.35
CA ALA A 226 27.80 0.23 4.60
C ALA A 226 27.89 1.30 3.49
N ALA A 227 28.13 2.53 3.92
CA ALA A 227 28.49 3.65 3.09
C ALA A 227 29.66 3.30 2.15
N ARG A 228 29.52 3.65 0.87
CA ARG A 228 30.62 4.09 -0.01
C ARG A 228 30.09 5.11 -1.00
#